data_63e9c044d69a74b300f2f7e7ad1bd072
#
_entry.id   63e9c044d69a74b300f2f7e7ad1bd072
#
_cell.length_a   1.000
_cell.length_b   1.000
_cell.length_c   1.000
_cell.angle_alpha   90.00
_cell.angle_beta   90.00
_cell.angle_gamma   90.00
#
_symmetry.space_group_name_H-M   'P 1'
#
loop_
_entity.id
_entity.type
_entity.pdbx_description
1 polymer ?
#
loop_
_entity_poly.entity_id
_entity_poly.type
_entity_poly.pdbx_seq_one_letter_code
_entity_poly.pdbx_strand_id
1 'polypeptide(L)'
;MYIVKAEANQVEKIVDMSVRAFETEVYVGGVKGDCPPEFDSVEWHKQMAREGHLYQAMIGKDLVGAAIVFPDETEKSVFIGRIFIDSVYHRKGYGIRLMDCIEKYFPWAAAFHLDTPCWNERTNAFYKRLGYRTIKVEDGFVFYQKSKSETTEEVIGHE
;
A
#
# COMPACT_ATOMS: atom_id res chain seq x y z
N MET A 1 10.70 -9.71 -4.91
CA MET A 1 9.50 -9.63 -4.02
C MET A 1 8.28 -10.16 -4.74
N TYR A 2 7.41 -10.81 -4.01
CA TYR A 2 6.11 -11.23 -4.51
C TYR A 2 5.06 -11.05 -3.42
N ILE A 3 3.79 -11.02 -3.80
CA ILE A 3 2.68 -10.95 -2.84
C ILE A 3 1.81 -12.19 -2.97
N VAL A 4 1.25 -12.64 -1.85
CA VAL A 4 0.29 -13.73 -1.78
C VAL A 4 -0.77 -13.37 -0.77
N LYS A 5 -1.98 -13.91 -0.92
CA LYS A 5 -3.03 -13.71 0.07
C LYS A 5 -2.58 -14.21 1.42
N ALA A 6 -2.87 -13.43 2.46
CA ALA A 6 -2.40 -13.72 3.81
C ALA A 6 -3.00 -15.00 4.35
N GLU A 7 -2.16 -15.81 5.00
CA GLU A 7 -2.58 -16.99 5.73
C GLU A 7 -3.02 -16.59 7.13
N ALA A 8 -4.05 -17.26 7.66
CA ALA A 8 -4.62 -16.94 8.97
C ALA A 8 -3.57 -16.96 10.08
N ASN A 9 -2.62 -17.89 10.01
CA ASN A 9 -1.58 -18.05 11.03
C ASN A 9 -0.49 -16.97 10.97
N GLN A 10 -0.51 -16.09 9.94
CA GLN A 10 0.45 -15.00 9.80
C GLN A 10 -0.10 -13.65 10.25
N VAL A 11 -1.40 -13.56 10.54
CA VAL A 11 -2.06 -12.28 10.81
C VAL A 11 -1.47 -11.57 12.03
N GLU A 12 -1.22 -12.27 13.11
CA GLU A 12 -0.64 -11.67 14.32
C GLU A 12 0.75 -11.07 14.04
N LYS A 13 1.57 -11.78 13.30
CA LYS A 13 2.88 -11.31 12.88
C LYS A 13 2.76 -10.07 11.99
N ILE A 14 1.78 -10.06 11.07
CA ILE A 14 1.52 -8.92 10.20
C ILE A 14 1.11 -7.69 11.02
N VAL A 15 0.27 -7.88 12.05
CA VAL A 15 -0.13 -6.77 12.93
C VAL A 15 1.06 -6.21 13.70
N ASP A 16 1.95 -7.07 14.20
CA ASP A 16 3.17 -6.61 14.87
C ASP A 16 4.02 -5.74 13.92
N MET A 17 4.12 -6.12 12.64
CA MET A 17 4.82 -5.34 11.63
C MET A 17 4.11 -4.00 11.37
N SER A 18 2.79 -4.01 11.33
CA SER A 18 1.98 -2.80 11.15
C SER A 18 2.25 -1.80 12.27
N VAL A 19 2.24 -2.27 13.51
CA VAL A 19 2.53 -1.42 14.68
C VAL A 19 3.92 -0.77 14.55
N ARG A 20 4.94 -1.58 14.26
CA ARG A 20 6.30 -1.04 14.12
C ARG A 20 6.42 -0.05 12.96
N ALA A 21 5.77 -0.37 11.83
CA ALA A 21 5.86 0.49 10.64
C ALA A 21 5.20 1.85 10.89
N PHE A 22 4.00 1.86 11.47
CA PHE A 22 3.24 3.10 11.63
C PHE A 22 3.71 3.93 12.85
N GLU A 23 4.35 3.33 13.82
CA GLU A 23 4.97 4.08 14.91
C GLU A 23 6.08 5.03 14.42
N THR A 24 6.65 4.79 13.24
CA THR A 24 7.66 5.67 12.66
C THR A 24 7.07 6.96 12.07
N GLU A 25 5.75 7.04 11.90
CA GLU A 25 5.09 8.19 11.29
C GLU A 25 5.31 9.49 12.06
N VAL A 26 5.54 9.43 13.36
CA VAL A 26 5.80 10.59 14.19
C VAL A 26 7.02 11.39 13.72
N TYR A 27 7.98 10.73 13.08
CA TYR A 27 9.20 11.36 12.59
C TYR A 27 9.03 12.11 11.28
N VAL A 28 7.86 12.04 10.66
CA VAL A 28 7.57 12.71 9.39
C VAL A 28 6.36 13.67 9.49
N GLY A 29 6.10 14.16 10.69
CA GLY A 29 5.06 15.17 10.94
C GLY A 29 3.80 14.67 11.62
N GLY A 30 3.69 13.36 11.88
CA GLY A 30 2.56 12.79 12.61
C GLY A 30 2.68 13.02 14.11
N VAL A 31 1.56 13.02 14.78
CA VAL A 31 1.49 13.08 16.24
C VAL A 31 1.54 11.66 16.78
N LYS A 32 2.23 11.43 17.89
CA LYS A 32 2.26 10.12 18.54
C LYS A 32 0.82 9.64 18.79
N GLY A 33 0.50 8.45 18.28
CA GLY A 33 -0.85 7.90 18.34
C GLY A 33 -1.73 8.23 17.15
N ASP A 34 -1.25 9.07 16.22
CA ASP A 34 -1.97 9.41 14.99
C ASP A 34 -1.63 8.38 13.91
N CYS A 35 -2.12 7.16 14.09
CA CYS A 35 -1.91 6.03 13.19
C CYS A 35 -3.20 5.74 12.42
N PRO A 36 -3.09 4.99 11.29
CA PRO A 36 -4.29 4.62 10.54
C PRO A 36 -5.27 3.84 11.41
N PRO A 37 -6.59 3.97 11.17
CA PRO A 37 -7.58 3.17 11.89
C PRO A 37 -7.26 1.69 11.84
N GLU A 38 -7.45 0.99 12.95
CA GLU A 38 -7.29 -0.47 13.06
C GLU A 38 -5.87 -0.99 12.79
N PHE A 39 -4.84 -0.12 12.78
CA PHE A 39 -3.46 -0.52 12.49
C PHE A 39 -2.93 -1.59 13.46
N ASP A 40 -3.44 -1.61 14.69
CA ASP A 40 -3.06 -2.53 15.76
C ASP A 40 -4.11 -3.63 16.03
N SER A 41 -5.17 -3.70 15.23
CA SER A 41 -6.26 -4.64 15.46
C SER A 41 -6.04 -5.99 14.77
N VAL A 42 -5.81 -7.03 15.55
CA VAL A 42 -5.72 -8.40 15.06
C VAL A 42 -7.04 -8.83 14.44
N GLU A 43 -8.16 -8.52 15.09
CA GLU A 43 -9.49 -8.92 14.62
C GLU A 43 -9.83 -8.30 13.25
N TRP A 44 -9.53 -7.01 13.09
CA TRP A 44 -9.77 -6.33 11.81
C TRP A 44 -8.91 -6.93 10.69
N HIS A 45 -7.63 -7.20 10.97
CA HIS A 45 -6.75 -7.82 9.97
C HIS A 45 -7.18 -9.26 9.64
N LYS A 46 -7.68 -10.01 10.62
CA LYS A 46 -8.26 -11.33 10.36
C LYS A 46 -9.47 -11.24 9.43
N GLN A 47 -10.32 -10.23 9.63
CA GLN A 47 -11.46 -9.99 8.75
C GLN A 47 -10.99 -9.67 7.33
N MET A 48 -9.99 -8.80 7.18
CA MET A 48 -9.42 -8.46 5.88
C MET A 48 -8.84 -9.69 5.18
N ALA A 49 -8.19 -10.57 5.94
CA ALA A 49 -7.66 -11.83 5.40
C ALA A 49 -8.79 -12.75 4.93
N ARG A 50 -9.84 -12.92 5.73
CA ARG A 50 -10.99 -13.77 5.37
C ARG A 50 -11.71 -13.25 4.13
N GLU A 51 -11.78 -11.94 3.95
CA GLU A 51 -12.42 -11.32 2.79
C GLU A 51 -11.50 -11.26 1.56
N GLY A 52 -10.25 -11.71 1.69
CA GLY A 52 -9.30 -11.78 0.58
C GLY A 52 -8.61 -10.47 0.26
N HIS A 53 -8.60 -9.51 1.19
CA HIS A 53 -8.02 -8.18 0.98
C HIS A 53 -6.61 -8.03 1.55
N LEU A 54 -6.20 -8.91 2.46
CA LEU A 54 -4.88 -8.82 3.08
C LEU A 54 -3.88 -9.69 2.31
N TYR A 55 -2.75 -9.09 1.94
CA TYR A 55 -1.68 -9.77 1.19
C TYR A 55 -0.38 -9.69 1.96
N GLN A 56 0.38 -10.78 1.94
CA GLN A 56 1.74 -10.85 2.50
C GLN A 56 2.74 -10.40 1.45
N ALA A 57 3.66 -9.52 1.83
CA ALA A 57 4.79 -9.15 0.98
C ALA A 57 5.98 -10.02 1.38
N MET A 58 6.50 -10.78 0.41
CA MET A 58 7.52 -11.80 0.64
C MET A 58 8.79 -11.53 -0.15
N ILE A 59 9.93 -11.72 0.50
CA ILE A 59 11.23 -11.81 -0.14
C ILE A 59 11.75 -13.23 0.16
N GLY A 60 11.72 -14.10 -0.84
CA GLY A 60 12.01 -15.51 -0.60
C GLY A 60 11.01 -16.10 0.39
N LYS A 61 11.52 -16.57 1.53
CA LYS A 61 10.67 -17.11 2.61
C LYS A 61 10.37 -16.10 3.70
N ASP A 62 10.91 -14.89 3.58
CA ASP A 62 10.78 -13.87 4.62
C ASP A 62 9.55 -13.00 4.38
N LEU A 63 8.70 -12.91 5.39
CA LEU A 63 7.59 -11.97 5.41
C LEU A 63 8.13 -10.60 5.81
N VAL A 64 8.07 -9.62 4.90
CA VAL A 64 8.68 -8.31 5.11
C VAL A 64 7.68 -7.17 5.25
N GLY A 65 6.42 -7.41 4.94
CA GLY A 65 5.38 -6.40 5.01
C GLY A 65 4.05 -6.93 4.56
N ALA A 66 3.11 -6.03 4.31
CA ALA A 66 1.77 -6.42 3.87
C ALA A 66 1.08 -5.29 3.10
N ALA A 67 -0.01 -5.66 2.44
CA ALA A 67 -0.87 -4.72 1.74
C ALA A 67 -2.32 -5.10 1.97
N ILE A 68 -3.19 -4.08 2.02
CA ILE A 68 -4.63 -4.29 2.05
C ILE A 68 -5.18 -3.62 0.80
N VAL A 69 -5.80 -4.42 -0.06
CA VAL A 69 -6.14 -4.03 -1.43
C VAL A 69 -7.58 -4.44 -1.74
N PHE A 70 -8.32 -3.54 -2.39
CA PHE A 70 -9.71 -3.72 -2.75
C PHE A 70 -9.87 -3.62 -4.27
N PRO A 71 -9.78 -4.76 -5.00
CA PRO A 71 -9.97 -4.75 -6.44
C PRO A 71 -11.46 -4.68 -6.81
N ASP A 72 -11.76 -3.95 -7.89
CA ASP A 72 -13.10 -3.85 -8.46
C ASP A 72 -13.00 -4.12 -9.97
N GLU A 73 -13.31 -5.36 -10.35
CA GLU A 73 -13.21 -5.78 -11.76
C GLU A 73 -14.24 -5.09 -12.65
N THR A 74 -15.39 -4.72 -12.12
CA THR A 74 -16.44 -4.02 -12.87
C THR A 74 -15.94 -2.65 -13.32
N GLU A 75 -15.31 -1.90 -12.42
CA GLU A 75 -14.77 -0.57 -12.71
C GLU A 75 -13.35 -0.62 -13.25
N LYS A 76 -12.74 -1.81 -13.34
CA LYS A 76 -11.35 -2.02 -13.72
C LYS A 76 -10.39 -1.16 -12.90
N SER A 77 -10.67 -1.05 -11.62
CA SER A 77 -9.90 -0.25 -10.69
C SER A 77 -9.50 -1.05 -9.47
N VAL A 78 -8.43 -0.61 -8.82
CA VAL A 78 -7.93 -1.21 -7.58
C VAL A 78 -7.69 -0.08 -6.60
N PHE A 79 -8.31 -0.17 -5.43
CA PHE A 79 -8.04 0.75 -4.33
C PHE A 79 -7.03 0.12 -3.40
N ILE A 80 -5.89 0.79 -3.22
CA ILE A 80 -4.85 0.36 -2.30
C ILE A 80 -5.13 1.02 -0.96
N GLY A 81 -5.73 0.25 -0.06
CA GLY A 81 -6.16 0.77 1.24
C GLY A 81 -5.00 1.00 2.19
N ARG A 82 -4.00 0.14 2.13
CA ARG A 82 -2.85 0.25 3.02
C ARG A 82 -1.68 -0.56 2.50
N ILE A 83 -0.47 0.00 2.66
CA ILE A 83 0.77 -0.75 2.48
C ILE A 83 1.69 -0.45 3.66
N PHE A 84 2.47 -1.42 4.06
CA PHE A 84 3.54 -1.19 5.02
C PHE A 84 4.64 -2.24 4.88
N ILE A 85 5.86 -1.80 5.20
CA ILE A 85 7.05 -2.66 5.29
C ILE A 85 7.51 -2.61 6.74
N ASP A 86 7.83 -3.75 7.32
CA ASP A 86 8.34 -3.82 8.69
C ASP A 86 9.54 -2.87 8.83
N SER A 87 9.57 -2.11 9.92
CA SER A 87 10.60 -1.10 10.15
C SER A 87 12.03 -1.65 10.07
N VAL A 88 12.23 -2.93 10.38
CA VAL A 88 13.56 -3.55 10.29
C VAL A 88 14.06 -3.66 8.85
N TYR A 89 13.18 -3.53 7.87
CA TYR A 89 13.51 -3.58 6.45
C TYR A 89 13.40 -2.21 5.76
N HIS A 90 13.26 -1.12 6.51
CA HIS A 90 13.18 0.21 5.93
C HIS A 90 14.50 0.60 5.26
N ARG A 91 14.42 1.54 4.29
CA ARG A 91 15.56 2.05 3.51
C ARG A 91 16.19 1.03 2.56
N LYS A 92 15.45 -0.04 2.22
CA LYS A 92 15.91 -1.06 1.26
C LYS A 92 15.16 -0.98 -0.09
N GLY A 93 14.29 0.01 -0.25
CA GLY A 93 13.48 0.16 -1.47
C GLY A 93 12.32 -0.84 -1.55
N TYR A 94 11.97 -1.49 -0.47
CA TYR A 94 10.91 -2.52 -0.49
C TYR A 94 9.52 -1.95 -0.70
N GLY A 95 9.28 -0.70 -0.27
CA GLY A 95 8.00 -0.04 -0.54
C GLY A 95 7.73 0.13 -2.03
N ILE A 96 8.75 0.53 -2.79
CA ILE A 96 8.67 0.67 -4.25
C ILE A 96 8.40 -0.70 -4.89
N ARG A 97 9.09 -1.73 -4.44
CA ARG A 97 8.92 -3.10 -4.94
C ARG A 97 7.53 -3.64 -4.63
N LEU A 98 7.00 -3.33 -3.44
CA LEU A 98 5.66 -3.74 -3.06
C LEU A 98 4.60 -3.09 -3.97
N MET A 99 4.72 -1.80 -4.23
CA MET A 99 3.79 -1.11 -5.15
C MET A 99 3.85 -1.71 -6.55
N ASP A 100 5.04 -2.01 -7.05
CA ASP A 100 5.21 -2.67 -8.35
C ASP A 100 4.54 -4.05 -8.36
N CYS A 101 4.70 -4.83 -7.30
CA CYS A 101 4.05 -6.14 -7.16
C CYS A 101 2.52 -6.03 -7.19
N ILE A 102 1.97 -5.04 -6.50
CA ILE A 102 0.52 -4.81 -6.48
C ILE A 102 0.02 -4.48 -7.88
N GLU A 103 0.70 -3.56 -8.57
CA GLU A 103 0.29 -3.15 -9.92
C GLU A 103 0.36 -4.31 -10.92
N LYS A 104 1.33 -5.19 -10.78
CA LYS A 104 1.47 -6.37 -11.63
C LYS A 104 0.50 -7.49 -11.27
N TYR A 105 0.07 -7.55 -10.01
CA TYR A 105 -0.84 -8.59 -9.53
C TYR A 105 -2.24 -8.46 -10.15
N PHE A 106 -2.63 -7.28 -10.57
CA PHE A 106 -3.93 -6.98 -11.18
C PHE A 106 -3.73 -6.46 -12.61
N PRO A 107 -3.33 -7.32 -13.56
CA PRO A 107 -3.04 -6.87 -14.93
C PRO A 107 -4.25 -6.31 -15.66
N TRP A 108 -5.46 -6.67 -15.24
CA TRP A 108 -6.71 -6.18 -15.83
C TRP A 108 -7.07 -4.76 -15.36
N ALA A 109 -6.43 -4.23 -14.34
CA ALA A 109 -6.77 -2.93 -13.78
C ALA A 109 -6.34 -1.81 -14.72
N ALA A 110 -7.26 -0.87 -15.00
CA ALA A 110 -6.95 0.34 -15.76
C ALA A 110 -6.39 1.44 -14.87
N ALA A 111 -6.74 1.45 -13.60
CA ALA A 111 -6.29 2.49 -12.67
C ALA A 111 -6.14 1.96 -11.26
N PHE A 112 -5.22 2.59 -10.53
CA PHE A 112 -5.00 2.36 -9.10
C PHE A 112 -5.27 3.65 -8.34
N HIS A 113 -5.92 3.53 -7.19
CA HIS A 113 -6.30 4.67 -6.34
C HIS A 113 -5.78 4.44 -4.93
N LEU A 114 -5.42 5.52 -4.27
CA LEU A 114 -5.05 5.49 -2.86
C LEU A 114 -5.21 6.87 -2.25
N ASP A 115 -5.15 6.96 -0.94
CA ASP A 115 -5.10 8.23 -0.24
C ASP A 115 -4.04 8.18 0.87
N THR A 116 -3.61 9.37 1.30
CA THR A 116 -2.66 9.52 2.39
C THR A 116 -2.90 10.85 3.10
N PRO A 117 -2.60 10.94 4.42
CA PRO A 117 -2.78 12.20 5.13
C PRO A 117 -1.95 13.33 4.52
N CYS A 118 -2.53 14.54 4.49
CA CYS A 118 -1.83 15.73 3.97
C CYS A 118 -0.53 16.02 4.72
N TRP A 119 -0.48 15.74 6.03
CA TRP A 119 0.70 16.01 6.84
C TRP A 119 1.88 15.09 6.54
N ASN A 120 1.66 13.96 5.91
CA ASN A 120 2.72 12.96 5.71
C ASN A 120 3.53 13.28 4.45
N GLU A 121 4.57 14.10 4.63
CA GLU A 121 5.43 14.52 3.52
C GLU A 121 6.11 13.33 2.85
N ARG A 122 6.50 12.32 3.63
CA ARG A 122 7.20 11.13 3.12
C ARG A 122 6.34 10.33 2.16
N THR A 123 5.10 10.01 2.55
CA THR A 123 4.21 9.22 1.71
C THR A 123 3.73 10.00 0.49
N ASN A 124 3.44 11.29 0.64
CA ASN A 124 3.07 12.12 -0.49
C ASN A 124 4.18 12.17 -1.55
N ALA A 125 5.43 12.39 -1.13
CA ALA A 125 6.57 12.38 -2.04
C ALA A 125 6.76 11.00 -2.69
N PHE A 126 6.57 9.94 -1.91
CA PHE A 126 6.69 8.56 -2.38
C PHE A 126 5.72 8.25 -3.51
N TYR A 127 4.44 8.55 -3.33
CA TYR A 127 3.43 8.25 -4.35
C TYR A 127 3.59 9.11 -5.60
N LYS A 128 3.94 10.40 -5.45
CA LYS A 128 4.23 11.26 -6.61
C LYS A 128 5.38 10.72 -7.43
N ARG A 129 6.44 10.25 -6.77
CA ARG A 129 7.59 9.66 -7.45
C ARG A 129 7.22 8.42 -8.26
N LEU A 130 6.25 7.65 -7.79
CA LEU A 130 5.77 6.45 -8.47
C LEU A 130 4.80 6.74 -9.61
N GLY A 131 4.51 8.01 -9.88
CA GLY A 131 3.63 8.40 -10.98
C GLY A 131 2.19 8.59 -10.62
N TYR A 132 1.87 8.58 -9.33
CA TYR A 132 0.51 8.88 -8.86
C TYR A 132 0.26 10.38 -8.93
N ARG A 133 -0.93 10.75 -9.39
CA ARG A 133 -1.36 12.14 -9.53
C ARG A 133 -2.44 12.47 -8.53
N THR A 134 -2.37 13.65 -7.94
CA THR A 134 -3.41 14.15 -7.04
C THR A 134 -4.71 14.38 -7.82
N ILE A 135 -5.81 13.77 -7.40
CA ILE A 135 -7.13 14.00 -7.98
C ILE A 135 -7.99 14.90 -7.13
N LYS A 136 -7.78 14.93 -5.82
CA LYS A 136 -8.44 15.86 -4.89
C LYS A 136 -7.75 15.88 -3.55
N VAL A 137 -8.07 16.91 -2.76
CA VAL A 137 -7.69 17.00 -1.35
C VAL A 137 -8.99 17.22 -0.57
N GLU A 138 -9.27 16.38 0.41
CA GLU A 138 -10.52 16.43 1.16
C GLU A 138 -10.33 15.84 2.55
N ASP A 139 -10.90 16.50 3.55
CA ASP A 139 -10.90 16.04 4.93
C ASP A 139 -9.51 15.67 5.50
N GLY A 140 -8.48 16.40 5.07
CA GLY A 140 -7.12 16.18 5.54
C GLY A 140 -6.37 15.07 4.82
N PHE A 141 -6.91 14.55 3.72
CA PHE A 141 -6.29 13.51 2.91
C PHE A 141 -6.06 13.99 1.48
N VAL A 142 -4.97 13.53 0.90
CA VAL A 142 -4.68 13.68 -0.53
C VAL A 142 -5.07 12.37 -1.22
N PHE A 143 -5.90 12.47 -2.26
CA PHE A 143 -6.36 11.33 -3.06
C PHE A 143 -5.55 11.27 -4.34
N TYR A 144 -4.99 10.09 -4.64
CA TYR A 144 -4.11 9.85 -5.76
C TYR A 144 -4.67 8.81 -6.72
N GLN A 145 -4.29 8.94 -7.98
CA GLN A 145 -4.63 7.98 -9.01
C GLN A 145 -3.43 7.75 -9.94
N LYS A 146 -3.27 6.53 -10.38
CA LYS A 146 -2.31 6.17 -11.43
C LYS A 146 -3.03 5.34 -12.48
N SER A 147 -2.94 5.75 -13.75
CA SER A 147 -3.56 5.06 -14.87
C SER A 147 -2.51 4.27 -15.63
N LYS A 148 -2.78 2.98 -15.86
CA LYS A 148 -1.88 2.12 -16.64
C LYS A 148 -1.80 2.51 -18.10
N SER A 149 -2.89 3.02 -18.66
CA SER A 149 -2.92 3.43 -20.07
C SER A 149 -1.93 4.55 -20.36
N GLU A 150 -1.79 5.52 -19.44
CA GLU A 150 -0.82 6.60 -19.57
C GLU A 150 0.62 6.08 -19.60
N THR A 151 0.94 5.14 -18.70
CA THR A 151 2.27 4.53 -18.62
C THR A 151 2.60 3.76 -19.91
N THR A 152 1.62 3.02 -20.43
CA THR A 152 1.78 2.23 -21.66
C THR A 152 2.01 3.16 -22.87
N GLU A 153 1.27 4.26 -22.95
CA GLU A 153 1.41 5.23 -24.03
C GLU A 153 2.78 5.90 -24.01
N GLU A 154 3.30 6.24 -22.83
CA GLU A 154 4.64 6.80 -22.70
C GLU A 154 5.72 5.84 -23.20
N VAL A 155 5.62 4.56 -22.85
CA VAL A 155 6.56 3.54 -23.31
C VAL A 155 6.49 3.37 -24.82
N ILE A 156 5.30 3.33 -25.41
CA ILE A 156 5.10 3.22 -26.86
C ILE A 156 5.60 4.48 -27.57
N GLY A 157 5.39 5.65 -26.96
CA GLY A 157 5.84 6.92 -27.53
C GLY A 157 7.34 7.08 -27.62
N HIS A 158 8.11 6.27 -26.88
CA HIS A 158 9.57 6.30 -26.91
C HIS A 158 10.19 5.29 -27.89
N GLU A 159 9.38 4.43 -28.43
CA GLU A 159 9.80 3.46 -29.44
C GLU A 159 9.71 4.05 -30.87
#